data_4e94363c334064db7d2a7644467d5b3a
#
_entry.id   4e94363c334064db7d2a7644467d5b3a
#
_cell.length_a   1.000
_cell.length_b   1.000
_cell.length_c   1.000
_cell.angle_alpha   90.00
_cell.angle_beta   90.00
_cell.angle_gamma   90.00
#
_symmetry.space_group_name_H-M   'P 1'
#
loop_
_entity.id
_entity.type
_entity.pdbx_description
1 polymer ?
#
loop_
_entity_poly.entity_id
_entity_poly.type
_entity_poly.pdbx_seq_one_letter_code
_entity_poly.pdbx_strand_id
1 'polypeptide(L)'
;MASATHWLAAQSAMAVLEDGGNAFDAAVAGAFVLHVVEPHLNGPAGEVPILLAPAGGAVRVLCGQGVAPAAATAARYRDLGLDLVPGTGPLAAAVPGAFDAWLLLLRDHGTKSLDDVLKYAIGYAEHGHPPVENIGATVDSVRALFETEWTSSAQLYLPGGRPPRPGVPLRNPALAATWRRLLAETARAGNREARIDAAREVWRGGFIAEALVRQSRRPTLDTSGERHTGSLDAADLANWSATYEDPVSYDWNGWTVCKAGPWSQGPASLQQLALLPPELPEYGSADYIHLLVEGCKLAMADREAWYGDAAEVPLAELLSDEYNAGRRALIGSEASYELRPGAPGGRTPRLPGLAREPAPLADEGFDPMGVGEPTLARLSGAPRVAADGSTRGDTCHLDVVDRWGNMIAATPSGGWLQSNPVVPELGFPLGTRLQMAWLEEGLPNTLTPGRRPRTTLTPSLALRDGIPVMAFGTPGGDQQDQWQPHFFLAVALRAPVRGGLDLQGAVDAPNWHNDAFPSSFYPRGHRPGSVTVESRTPDEVVAGLRRRGHDLTLGPAWSEGRLCAVARDPETGVLSAAANPRGMQGYAVGR
;
A
#
# COMPACT_ATOMS: atom_id res chain seq x y z
N MET A 1 3.70 13.40 -17.33
CA MET A 1 2.82 13.63 -16.15
C MET A 1 3.22 12.68 -15.03
N ALA A 2 3.22 13.19 -13.81
CA ALA A 2 3.43 12.39 -12.60
C ALA A 2 2.42 12.80 -11.52
N SER A 3 1.92 11.83 -10.75
CA SER A 3 1.06 12.05 -9.59
C SER A 3 1.59 11.21 -8.43
N ALA A 4 1.71 11.79 -7.25
CA ALA A 4 2.22 11.09 -6.07
C ALA A 4 1.58 11.64 -4.78
N THR A 5 1.65 10.85 -3.73
CA THR A 5 1.18 11.24 -2.39
C THR A 5 1.98 12.37 -1.76
N HIS A 6 3.15 12.71 -2.31
CA HIS A 6 3.97 13.83 -1.83
C HIS A 6 4.51 14.68 -2.98
N TRP A 7 4.40 16.03 -2.85
CA TRP A 7 4.80 16.97 -3.91
C TRP A 7 6.28 16.88 -4.32
N LEU A 8 7.20 16.64 -3.38
CA LEU A 8 8.63 16.51 -3.69
C LEU A 8 8.91 15.27 -4.54
N ALA A 9 8.16 14.19 -4.35
CA ALA A 9 8.27 13.00 -5.16
C ALA A 9 7.74 13.23 -6.58
N ALA A 10 6.55 13.83 -6.71
CA ALA A 10 5.98 14.17 -8.02
C ALA A 10 6.88 15.14 -8.80
N GLN A 11 7.42 16.18 -8.14
CA GLN A 11 8.35 17.13 -8.77
C GLN A 11 9.68 16.48 -9.18
N SER A 12 10.23 15.58 -8.36
CA SER A 12 11.46 14.85 -8.70
C SER A 12 11.26 13.91 -9.88
N ALA A 13 10.12 13.21 -9.92
CA ALA A 13 9.73 12.40 -11.07
C ALA A 13 9.60 13.26 -12.34
N MET A 14 8.93 14.42 -12.25
CA MET A 14 8.80 15.34 -13.37
C MET A 14 10.15 15.88 -13.86
N ALA A 15 11.06 16.23 -12.94
CA ALA A 15 12.39 16.69 -13.30
C ALA A 15 13.21 15.64 -14.07
N VAL A 16 13.01 14.35 -13.75
CA VAL A 16 13.62 13.24 -14.53
C VAL A 16 13.01 13.12 -15.91
N LEU A 17 11.68 13.28 -16.06
CA LEU A 17 11.03 13.30 -17.37
C LEU A 17 11.53 14.48 -18.23
N GLU A 18 11.68 15.67 -17.64
CA GLU A 18 12.19 16.87 -18.32
C GLU A 18 13.66 16.71 -18.75
N ASP A 19 14.46 15.97 -17.97
CA ASP A 19 15.85 15.61 -18.30
C ASP A 19 15.95 14.45 -19.30
N GLY A 20 14.85 14.09 -19.96
CA GLY A 20 14.78 13.07 -21.02
C GLY A 20 14.71 11.62 -20.51
N GLY A 21 14.46 11.38 -19.24
CA GLY A 21 14.12 10.07 -18.70
C GLY A 21 12.72 9.65 -19.11
N ASN A 22 12.42 8.34 -19.02
CA ASN A 22 11.11 7.79 -19.28
C ASN A 22 10.28 7.64 -17.98
N ALA A 23 9.05 7.12 -18.08
CA ALA A 23 8.15 6.95 -16.93
C ALA A 23 8.76 6.06 -15.83
N PHE A 24 9.55 5.07 -16.20
CA PHE A 24 10.17 4.13 -15.26
C PHE A 24 11.34 4.79 -14.50
N ASP A 25 12.18 5.57 -15.17
CA ASP A 25 13.23 6.39 -14.53
C ASP A 25 12.61 7.37 -13.52
N ALA A 26 11.55 8.05 -13.94
CA ALA A 26 10.85 9.03 -13.13
C ALA A 26 10.20 8.39 -11.89
N ALA A 27 9.58 7.23 -12.04
CA ALA A 27 8.98 6.49 -10.93
C ALA A 27 10.03 6.06 -9.91
N VAL A 28 11.18 5.54 -10.36
CA VAL A 28 12.28 5.16 -9.46
C VAL A 28 12.80 6.36 -8.68
N ALA A 29 13.03 7.50 -9.35
CA ALA A 29 13.49 8.71 -8.68
C ALA A 29 12.47 9.22 -7.66
N GLY A 30 11.17 9.27 -8.02
CA GLY A 30 10.08 9.64 -7.12
C GLY A 30 9.98 8.71 -5.91
N ALA A 31 10.12 7.41 -6.11
CA ALA A 31 10.06 6.41 -5.05
C ALA A 31 11.21 6.55 -4.03
N PHE A 32 12.44 6.74 -4.48
CA PHE A 32 13.56 7.01 -3.56
C PHE A 32 13.38 8.31 -2.79
N VAL A 33 12.73 9.33 -3.39
CA VAL A 33 12.36 10.55 -2.67
C VAL A 33 11.28 10.25 -1.62
N LEU A 34 10.26 9.43 -1.92
CA LEU A 34 9.23 9.02 -0.94
C LEU A 34 9.86 8.34 0.28
N HIS A 35 10.90 7.51 0.13
CA HIS A 35 11.63 6.92 1.25
C HIS A 35 12.25 7.95 2.20
N VAL A 36 12.50 9.18 1.74
CA VAL A 36 13.08 10.27 2.53
C VAL A 36 12.01 11.17 3.13
N VAL A 37 11.02 11.55 2.32
CA VAL A 37 10.06 12.61 2.67
C VAL A 37 8.78 12.09 3.35
N GLU A 38 8.52 10.78 3.24
CA GLU A 38 7.41 10.09 3.91
C GLU A 38 7.89 8.86 4.71
N PRO A 39 8.87 8.99 5.64
CA PRO A 39 9.44 7.85 6.36
C PRO A 39 8.44 7.16 7.30
N HIS A 40 7.31 7.78 7.59
CA HIS A 40 6.21 7.22 8.37
C HIS A 40 5.26 6.35 7.53
N LEU A 41 5.41 6.33 6.20
CA LEU A 41 4.53 5.63 5.26
C LEU A 41 5.24 4.57 4.44
N ASN A 42 6.56 4.68 4.25
CA ASN A 42 7.36 3.72 3.50
C ASN A 42 8.86 3.87 3.81
N GLY A 43 9.66 2.90 3.36
CA GLY A 43 11.11 2.97 3.48
C GLY A 43 11.80 1.96 2.56
N PRO A 44 13.14 2.06 2.40
CA PRO A 44 13.92 1.18 1.52
C PRO A 44 13.77 -0.31 1.84
N ALA A 45 13.60 -0.66 3.13
CA ALA A 45 13.40 -2.03 3.57
C ALA A 45 11.91 -2.42 3.68
N GLY A 46 11.06 -1.75 2.94
CA GLY A 46 9.67 -2.10 2.73
C GLY A 46 9.46 -2.99 1.49
N GLU A 47 8.27 -2.89 0.93
CA GLU A 47 7.82 -3.62 -0.26
C GLU A 47 7.11 -2.71 -1.25
N VAL A 48 7.02 -3.14 -2.51
CA VAL A 48 6.28 -2.45 -3.56
C VAL A 48 5.76 -3.41 -4.62
N PRO A 49 4.45 -3.58 -4.78
CA PRO A 49 3.87 -4.04 -6.03
C PRO A 49 3.82 -2.90 -7.03
N ILE A 50 4.18 -3.20 -8.28
CA ILE A 50 4.19 -2.26 -9.39
C ILE A 50 3.42 -2.86 -10.55
N LEU A 51 2.50 -2.11 -11.13
CA LEU A 51 1.93 -2.38 -12.44
C LEU A 51 2.61 -1.49 -13.47
N LEU A 52 3.09 -2.05 -14.56
CA LEU A 52 3.73 -1.31 -15.63
C LEU A 52 3.19 -1.71 -17.00
N ALA A 53 3.08 -0.73 -17.87
CA ALA A 53 2.71 -0.88 -19.28
C ALA A 53 3.76 -0.15 -20.14
N PRO A 54 4.77 -0.86 -20.66
CA PRO A 54 5.67 -0.29 -21.66
C PRO A 54 4.88 0.10 -22.92
N ALA A 55 5.28 1.18 -23.57
CA ALA A 55 4.61 1.65 -24.79
C ALA A 55 4.57 0.55 -25.87
N GLY A 56 3.38 0.12 -26.26
CA GLY A 56 3.17 -0.98 -27.20
C GLY A 56 3.46 -2.37 -26.64
N GLY A 57 3.77 -2.49 -25.35
CA GLY A 57 3.99 -3.77 -24.66
C GLY A 57 2.79 -4.21 -23.83
N ALA A 58 2.85 -5.45 -23.32
CA ALA A 58 1.86 -5.99 -22.41
C ALA A 58 1.98 -5.40 -21.00
N VAL A 59 0.86 -5.30 -20.30
CA VAL A 59 0.86 -4.98 -18.86
C VAL A 59 1.55 -6.09 -18.08
N ARG A 60 2.42 -5.73 -17.16
CA ARG A 60 3.11 -6.65 -16.26
C ARG A 60 3.00 -6.19 -14.82
N VAL A 61 3.09 -7.14 -13.90
CA VAL A 61 3.31 -6.89 -12.48
C VAL A 61 4.79 -7.08 -12.19
N LEU A 62 5.43 -6.10 -11.57
CA LEU A 62 6.73 -6.29 -10.94
C LEU A 62 6.50 -6.44 -9.43
N CYS A 63 6.78 -7.63 -8.93
CA CYS A 63 6.57 -7.98 -7.54
C CYS A 63 7.78 -7.63 -6.68
N GLY A 64 7.66 -6.58 -5.88
CA GLY A 64 8.61 -6.22 -4.83
C GLY A 64 8.09 -6.58 -3.44
N GLN A 65 7.19 -7.56 -3.32
CA GLN A 65 6.72 -8.10 -2.05
C GLN A 65 7.63 -9.25 -1.62
N GLY A 66 8.37 -9.05 -0.53
CA GLY A 66 9.24 -10.08 0.01
C GLY A 66 8.50 -11.22 0.72
N VAL A 67 9.20 -12.33 0.88
CA VAL A 67 8.68 -13.56 1.47
C VAL A 67 8.97 -13.63 2.98
N ALA A 68 8.32 -14.54 3.67
CA ALA A 68 8.67 -14.91 5.05
C ALA A 68 10.06 -15.56 5.08
N PRO A 69 10.97 -15.13 5.98
CA PRO A 69 12.27 -15.76 6.17
C PRO A 69 12.19 -17.27 6.46
N ALA A 70 13.22 -18.00 6.15
CA ALA A 70 13.26 -19.45 6.34
C ALA A 70 12.99 -19.90 7.79
N ALA A 71 13.40 -19.10 8.77
CA ALA A 71 13.15 -19.38 10.19
C ALA A 71 11.79 -18.86 10.71
N ALA A 72 10.98 -18.19 9.89
CA ALA A 72 9.67 -17.65 10.27
C ALA A 72 8.57 -18.71 10.09
N THR A 73 8.45 -19.65 11.01
CA THR A 73 7.43 -20.70 11.00
C THR A 73 6.31 -20.39 12.01
N ALA A 74 5.05 -20.70 11.70
CA ALA A 74 3.94 -20.51 12.63
C ALA A 74 4.17 -21.24 13.98
N ALA A 75 4.82 -22.40 13.97
CA ALA A 75 5.18 -23.14 15.17
C ALA A 75 6.11 -22.31 16.09
N ARG A 76 7.18 -21.70 15.53
CA ARG A 76 8.09 -20.84 16.30
C ARG A 76 7.36 -19.70 17.03
N TYR A 77 6.40 -19.05 16.35
CA TYR A 77 5.66 -17.94 16.96
C TYR A 77 4.73 -18.43 18.07
N ARG A 78 4.08 -19.58 17.88
CA ARG A 78 3.27 -20.22 18.94
C ARG A 78 4.12 -20.66 20.14
N ASP A 79 5.33 -21.18 19.90
CA ASP A 79 6.28 -21.53 20.98
C ASP A 79 6.73 -20.32 21.81
N LEU A 80 6.67 -19.11 21.20
CA LEU A 80 6.85 -17.83 21.89
C LEU A 80 5.58 -17.35 22.62
N GLY A 81 4.49 -18.12 22.59
CA GLY A 81 3.22 -17.75 23.23
C GLY A 81 2.40 -16.71 22.44
N LEU A 82 2.64 -16.59 21.12
CA LEU A 82 1.96 -15.61 20.28
C LEU A 82 0.78 -16.24 19.51
N ASP A 83 -0.37 -15.58 19.55
CA ASP A 83 -1.54 -15.93 18.74
C ASP A 83 -1.56 -15.20 17.39
N LEU A 84 -0.88 -14.07 17.30
CA LEU A 84 -0.70 -13.24 16.11
C LEU A 84 0.77 -12.87 15.93
N VAL A 85 1.19 -12.63 14.69
CA VAL A 85 2.48 -11.97 14.43
C VAL A 85 2.40 -10.54 14.96
N PRO A 86 3.38 -10.07 15.77
CA PRO A 86 3.38 -8.70 16.28
C PRO A 86 3.30 -7.65 15.19
N GLY A 87 2.68 -6.49 15.48
CA GLY A 87 2.59 -5.37 14.54
C GLY A 87 3.90 -4.61 14.34
N THR A 88 4.84 -4.72 15.29
CA THR A 88 6.15 -4.04 15.27
C THR A 88 7.27 -5.01 15.61
N GLY A 89 8.51 -4.56 15.44
CA GLY A 89 9.70 -5.31 15.84
C GLY A 89 10.22 -6.28 14.75
N PRO A 90 11.44 -6.82 14.96
CA PRO A 90 12.13 -7.60 13.95
C PRO A 90 11.50 -8.97 13.70
N LEU A 91 10.66 -9.47 14.63
CA LEU A 91 9.93 -10.73 14.47
C LEU A 91 8.90 -10.64 13.33
N ALA A 92 8.34 -9.44 13.10
CA ALA A 92 7.39 -9.19 12.02
C ALA A 92 8.05 -8.89 10.66
N ALA A 93 9.38 -8.92 10.54
CA ALA A 93 10.08 -8.55 9.31
C ALA A 93 9.98 -9.65 8.25
N ALA A 94 9.46 -9.31 7.06
CA ALA A 94 9.62 -10.06 5.82
C ALA A 94 10.96 -9.71 5.16
N VAL A 95 11.38 -10.47 4.14
CA VAL A 95 12.51 -10.10 3.29
C VAL A 95 12.22 -8.75 2.63
N PRO A 96 13.09 -7.73 2.75
CA PRO A 96 12.84 -6.41 2.15
C PRO A 96 12.91 -6.44 0.62
N GLY A 97 11.81 -6.10 -0.05
CA GLY A 97 11.70 -6.27 -1.50
C GLY A 97 11.72 -4.99 -2.32
N ALA A 98 11.38 -3.82 -1.73
CA ALA A 98 11.18 -2.58 -2.47
C ALA A 98 12.44 -2.13 -3.22
N PHE A 99 13.60 -2.12 -2.57
CA PHE A 99 14.85 -1.67 -3.18
C PHE A 99 15.21 -2.48 -4.43
N ASP A 100 15.16 -3.82 -4.34
CA ASP A 100 15.50 -4.71 -5.47
C ASP A 100 14.53 -4.53 -6.64
N ALA A 101 13.22 -4.36 -6.35
CA ALA A 101 12.21 -4.13 -7.38
C ALA A 101 12.43 -2.80 -8.12
N TRP A 102 12.71 -1.72 -7.41
CA TRP A 102 13.01 -0.43 -8.04
C TRP A 102 14.24 -0.48 -8.93
N LEU A 103 15.30 -1.17 -8.50
CA LEU A 103 16.50 -1.31 -9.32
C LEU A 103 16.30 -2.27 -10.48
N LEU A 104 15.51 -3.33 -10.33
CA LEU A 104 15.14 -4.20 -11.45
C LEU A 104 14.35 -3.43 -12.51
N LEU A 105 13.37 -2.60 -12.10
CA LEU A 105 12.63 -1.72 -13.00
C LEU A 105 13.56 -0.76 -13.76
N LEU A 106 14.47 -0.11 -13.03
CA LEU A 106 15.46 0.81 -13.63
C LEU A 106 16.34 0.08 -14.62
N ARG A 107 16.85 -1.12 -14.29
CA ARG A 107 17.72 -1.92 -15.16
C ARG A 107 17.05 -2.27 -16.48
N ASP A 108 15.80 -2.78 -16.41
CA ASP A 108 15.14 -3.42 -17.54
C ASP A 108 14.35 -2.42 -18.42
N HIS A 109 13.83 -1.35 -17.82
CA HIS A 109 12.93 -0.42 -18.50
C HIS A 109 13.40 1.04 -18.45
N GLY A 110 14.29 1.41 -17.53
CA GLY A 110 14.83 2.75 -17.44
C GLY A 110 15.96 3.02 -18.42
N THR A 111 16.30 4.30 -18.56
CA THR A 111 17.38 4.80 -19.40
C THR A 111 18.42 5.62 -18.63
N LYS A 112 18.06 6.09 -17.44
CA LYS A 112 18.91 6.91 -16.57
C LYS A 112 19.87 6.07 -15.74
N SER A 113 20.96 6.67 -15.30
CA SER A 113 21.92 6.03 -14.41
C SER A 113 21.39 5.96 -12.97
N LEU A 114 22.03 5.13 -12.15
CA LEU A 114 21.74 5.04 -10.72
C LEU A 114 21.99 6.38 -10.01
N ASP A 115 23.04 7.11 -10.42
CA ASP A 115 23.36 8.45 -9.91
C ASP A 115 22.23 9.46 -10.21
N ASP A 116 21.66 9.42 -11.43
CA ASP A 116 20.60 10.35 -11.85
C ASP A 116 19.33 10.17 -11.03
N VAL A 117 18.93 8.93 -10.76
CA VAL A 117 17.67 8.66 -10.03
C VAL A 117 17.82 8.84 -8.51
N LEU A 118 19.02 8.68 -7.94
CA LEU A 118 19.24 8.84 -6.51
C LEU A 118 19.58 10.28 -6.09
N LYS A 119 19.98 11.16 -7.01
CA LYS A 119 20.46 12.51 -6.67
C LYS A 119 19.49 13.33 -5.82
N TYR A 120 18.19 13.25 -6.10
CA TYR A 120 17.17 14.01 -5.36
C TYR A 120 16.97 13.46 -3.94
N ALA A 121 16.86 12.14 -3.81
CA ALA A 121 16.72 11.48 -2.51
C ALA A 121 17.95 11.77 -1.61
N ILE A 122 19.16 11.66 -2.17
CA ILE A 122 20.41 12.01 -1.46
C ILE A 122 20.38 13.48 -1.04
N GLY A 123 20.00 14.39 -1.93
CA GLY A 123 19.93 15.82 -1.66
C GLY A 123 18.98 16.14 -0.52
N TYR A 124 17.76 15.60 -0.53
CA TYR A 124 16.78 15.82 0.54
C TYR A 124 17.19 15.17 1.87
N ALA A 125 17.80 13.99 1.84
CA ALA A 125 18.29 13.34 3.06
C ALA A 125 19.47 14.12 3.69
N GLU A 126 20.39 14.64 2.89
CA GLU A 126 21.60 15.35 3.36
C GLU A 126 21.31 16.79 3.80
N HIS A 127 20.61 17.54 2.96
CA HIS A 127 20.37 18.98 3.19
C HIS A 127 19.08 19.25 3.94
N GLY A 128 18.17 18.26 3.98
CA GLY A 128 16.87 18.33 4.64
C GLY A 128 15.76 18.71 3.70
N HIS A 129 14.55 18.35 4.12
CA HIS A 129 13.30 18.69 3.46
C HIS A 129 12.28 19.23 4.48
N PRO A 130 11.27 20.01 4.06
CA PRO A 130 10.18 20.40 4.96
C PRO A 130 9.37 19.15 5.31
N PRO A 131 9.32 18.72 6.59
CA PRO A 131 8.50 17.57 6.97
C PRO A 131 7.03 17.94 6.93
N VAL A 132 6.17 16.97 6.55
CA VAL A 132 4.73 17.08 6.71
C VAL A 132 4.35 16.90 8.18
N GLU A 133 3.21 17.45 8.59
CA GLU A 133 2.75 17.44 9.99
C GLU A 133 2.58 16.01 10.53
N ASN A 134 2.12 15.09 9.68
CA ASN A 134 1.90 13.69 10.03
C ASN A 134 3.17 12.95 10.49
N ILE A 135 4.37 13.33 10.01
CA ILE A 135 5.62 12.74 10.53
C ILE A 135 5.77 13.06 12.01
N GLY A 136 5.55 14.33 12.40
CA GLY A 136 5.62 14.75 13.79
C GLY A 136 4.57 14.07 14.66
N ALA A 137 3.33 13.98 14.19
CA ALA A 137 2.25 13.29 14.89
C ALA A 137 2.54 11.79 15.09
N THR A 138 3.09 11.13 14.07
CA THR A 138 3.52 9.72 14.17
C THR A 138 4.63 9.57 15.20
N VAL A 139 5.66 10.41 15.17
CA VAL A 139 6.77 10.37 16.14
C VAL A 139 6.26 10.62 17.57
N ASP A 140 5.32 11.57 17.75
CA ASP A 140 4.71 11.83 19.07
C ASP A 140 3.93 10.62 19.60
N SER A 141 3.22 9.89 18.73
CA SER A 141 2.46 8.71 19.13
C SER A 141 3.34 7.55 19.63
N VAL A 142 4.60 7.50 19.21
CA VAL A 142 5.60 6.48 19.61
C VAL A 142 6.75 7.04 20.43
N ARG A 143 6.64 8.27 20.90
CA ARG A 143 7.69 8.98 21.63
C ARG A 143 8.27 8.15 22.77
N ALA A 144 7.42 7.63 23.65
CA ALA A 144 7.86 6.86 24.82
C ALA A 144 8.68 5.62 24.41
N LEU A 145 8.23 4.90 23.35
CA LEU A 145 8.93 3.75 22.81
C LEU A 145 10.31 4.16 22.25
N PHE A 146 10.40 5.28 21.55
CA PHE A 146 11.66 5.78 21.00
C PHE A 146 12.64 6.20 22.10
N GLU A 147 12.17 6.93 23.11
CA GLU A 147 13.01 7.44 24.18
C GLU A 147 13.54 6.33 25.11
N THR A 148 12.75 5.27 25.35
CA THR A 148 13.10 4.22 26.32
C THR A 148 13.72 2.97 25.68
N GLU A 149 13.27 2.58 24.48
CA GLU A 149 13.61 1.29 23.86
C GLU A 149 14.30 1.43 22.51
N TRP A 150 13.77 2.29 21.62
CA TRP A 150 14.26 2.43 20.27
C TRP A 150 15.12 3.69 20.13
N THR A 151 16.18 3.77 20.92
CA THR A 151 17.01 4.97 21.08
C THR A 151 17.67 5.44 19.78
N SER A 152 17.94 4.55 18.81
CA SER A 152 18.42 4.93 17.49
C SER A 152 17.36 5.71 16.68
N SER A 153 16.09 5.36 16.82
CA SER A 153 14.97 6.11 16.26
C SER A 153 14.82 7.48 16.94
N ALA A 154 14.98 7.55 18.25
CA ALA A 154 14.96 8.81 19.00
C ALA A 154 16.08 9.76 18.53
N GLN A 155 17.29 9.25 18.28
CA GLN A 155 18.41 10.05 17.78
C GLN A 155 18.11 10.73 16.44
N LEU A 156 17.37 10.06 15.55
CA LEU A 156 17.02 10.58 14.24
C LEU A 156 15.76 11.48 14.29
N TYR A 157 14.71 11.03 14.96
CA TYR A 157 13.38 11.65 14.88
C TYR A 157 12.97 12.50 16.08
N LEU A 158 13.77 12.50 17.17
CA LEU A 158 13.56 13.33 18.36
C LEU A 158 14.80 14.18 18.69
N PRO A 159 15.40 14.92 17.72
CA PRO A 159 16.57 15.74 18.02
C PRO A 159 16.24 16.79 19.07
N GLY A 160 16.97 16.76 20.19
CA GLY A 160 16.69 17.61 21.35
C GLY A 160 15.35 17.33 22.04
N GLY A 161 14.82 16.07 21.91
CA GLY A 161 13.57 15.65 22.50
C GLY A 161 12.32 16.21 21.82
N ARG A 162 12.42 16.69 20.57
CA ARG A 162 11.31 17.32 19.84
C ARG A 162 11.04 16.58 18.55
N PRO A 163 9.76 16.27 18.20
CA PRO A 163 9.40 15.67 16.93
C PRO A 163 9.63 16.64 15.77
N PRO A 164 9.74 16.12 14.54
CA PRO A 164 9.77 16.93 13.34
C PRO A 164 8.52 17.81 13.24
N ARG A 165 8.70 19.04 12.73
CA ARG A 165 7.58 19.99 12.56
C ARG A 165 7.77 20.81 11.28
N PRO A 166 6.68 21.23 10.64
CA PRO A 166 6.75 22.13 9.49
C PRO A 166 7.61 23.37 9.81
N GLY A 167 8.37 23.81 8.79
CA GLY A 167 9.29 24.95 8.93
C GLY A 167 10.68 24.65 9.50
N VAL A 168 10.93 23.43 9.99
CA VAL A 168 12.26 22.98 10.44
C VAL A 168 12.68 21.80 9.56
N PRO A 169 13.74 21.94 8.72
CA PRO A 169 14.15 20.86 7.81
C PRO A 169 14.51 19.58 8.55
N LEU A 170 13.86 18.47 8.16
CA LEU A 170 14.23 17.13 8.62
C LEU A 170 15.36 16.58 7.75
N ARG A 171 16.42 16.07 8.38
CA ARG A 171 17.59 15.49 7.73
C ARG A 171 17.78 14.05 8.14
N ASN A 172 18.32 13.25 7.21
CA ASN A 172 18.74 11.88 7.49
C ASN A 172 20.13 11.63 6.87
N PRO A 173 21.20 12.13 7.51
CA PRO A 173 22.55 12.02 6.96
C PRO A 173 23.04 10.57 6.83
N ALA A 174 22.54 9.64 7.67
CA ALA A 174 22.89 8.23 7.57
C ALA A 174 22.33 7.61 6.28
N LEU A 175 21.09 7.93 5.91
CA LEU A 175 20.48 7.47 4.64
C LEU A 175 21.24 8.06 3.43
N ALA A 176 21.59 9.34 3.47
CA ALA A 176 22.40 9.97 2.42
C ALA A 176 23.77 9.28 2.28
N ALA A 177 24.43 8.99 3.40
CA ALA A 177 25.70 8.28 3.42
C ALA A 177 25.58 6.84 2.87
N THR A 178 24.49 6.15 3.18
CA THR A 178 24.18 4.81 2.64
C THR A 178 24.11 4.83 1.12
N TRP A 179 23.36 5.75 0.51
CA TRP A 179 23.27 5.84 -0.94
C TRP A 179 24.57 6.31 -1.60
N ARG A 180 25.30 7.24 -0.98
CA ARG A 180 26.63 7.63 -1.48
C ARG A 180 27.63 6.47 -1.45
N ARG A 181 27.63 5.68 -0.39
CA ARG A 181 28.48 4.49 -0.28
C ARG A 181 28.12 3.45 -1.35
N LEU A 182 26.81 3.19 -1.54
CA LEU A 182 26.32 2.30 -2.61
C LEU A 182 26.83 2.76 -3.99
N LEU A 183 26.69 4.04 -4.33
CA LEU A 183 27.18 4.60 -5.58
C LEU A 183 28.69 4.45 -5.73
N ALA A 184 29.46 4.68 -4.66
CA ALA A 184 30.91 4.56 -4.67
C ALA A 184 31.39 3.09 -4.86
N GLU A 185 30.76 2.14 -4.15
CA GLU A 185 31.11 0.72 -4.27
C GLU A 185 30.78 0.16 -5.66
N THR A 186 29.74 0.68 -6.33
CA THR A 186 29.30 0.21 -7.64
C THR A 186 29.92 0.98 -8.82
N ALA A 187 30.65 2.07 -8.57
CA ALA A 187 31.14 2.98 -9.60
C ALA A 187 32.00 2.32 -10.70
N ARG A 188 32.66 1.22 -10.38
CA ARG A 188 33.59 0.49 -11.28
C ARG A 188 33.02 -0.81 -11.83
N ALA A 189 31.75 -1.09 -11.62
CA ALA A 189 31.14 -2.39 -12.02
C ALA A 189 30.94 -2.55 -13.54
N GLY A 190 31.24 -1.53 -14.35
CA GLY A 190 31.14 -1.61 -15.81
C GLY A 190 30.10 -0.63 -16.40
N ASN A 191 29.26 -1.12 -17.31
CA ASN A 191 28.20 -0.31 -17.91
C ASN A 191 27.05 -0.02 -16.94
N ARG A 192 26.02 0.70 -17.42
CA ARG A 192 24.85 1.10 -16.63
C ARG A 192 24.19 -0.10 -15.94
N GLU A 193 23.87 -1.15 -16.70
CA GLU A 193 23.18 -2.37 -16.22
C GLU A 193 24.04 -3.09 -15.17
N ALA A 194 25.32 -3.26 -15.43
CA ALA A 194 26.25 -3.87 -14.49
C ALA A 194 26.37 -3.10 -13.17
N ARG A 195 26.32 -1.76 -13.20
CA ARG A 195 26.29 -0.93 -11.99
C ARG A 195 25.01 -1.10 -11.19
N ILE A 196 23.86 -1.21 -11.87
CA ILE A 196 22.56 -1.45 -11.22
C ILE A 196 22.54 -2.86 -10.60
N ASP A 197 23.03 -3.88 -11.32
CA ASP A 197 23.11 -5.24 -10.78
C ASP A 197 24.09 -5.32 -9.59
N ALA A 198 25.23 -4.63 -9.64
CA ALA A 198 26.14 -4.53 -8.50
C ALA A 198 25.47 -3.88 -7.27
N ALA A 199 24.60 -2.87 -7.46
CA ALA A 199 23.86 -2.25 -6.37
C ALA A 199 22.84 -3.24 -5.76
N ARG A 200 22.20 -4.06 -6.57
CA ARG A 200 21.31 -5.14 -6.12
C ARG A 200 22.09 -6.20 -5.33
N GLU A 201 23.32 -6.55 -5.75
CA GLU A 201 24.18 -7.46 -5.00
C GLU A 201 24.63 -6.86 -3.65
N VAL A 202 24.96 -5.56 -3.59
CA VAL A 202 25.28 -4.87 -2.31
C VAL A 202 24.08 -4.91 -1.35
N TRP A 203 22.86 -4.80 -1.88
CA TRP A 203 21.64 -4.96 -1.08
C TRP A 203 21.48 -6.37 -0.52
N ARG A 204 21.72 -7.39 -1.35
CA ARG A 204 21.49 -8.81 -1.00
C ARG A 204 22.58 -9.43 -0.12
N GLY A 205 23.83 -8.97 -0.25
CA GLY A 205 24.97 -9.61 0.42
C GLY A 205 26.07 -8.67 0.90
N GLY A 206 25.96 -7.35 0.65
CA GLY A 206 26.94 -6.36 1.09
C GLY A 206 26.63 -5.74 2.45
N PHE A 207 27.21 -4.55 2.69
CA PHE A 207 27.12 -3.86 3.97
C PHE A 207 25.68 -3.57 4.43
N ILE A 208 24.75 -3.40 3.49
CA ILE A 208 23.33 -3.17 3.81
C ILE A 208 22.72 -4.46 4.40
N ALA A 209 22.88 -5.60 3.71
CA ALA A 209 22.42 -6.88 4.19
C ALA A 209 23.00 -7.22 5.58
N GLU A 210 24.30 -7.02 5.77
CA GLU A 210 24.98 -7.25 7.05
C GLU A 210 24.37 -6.43 8.19
N ALA A 211 24.05 -5.16 7.93
CA ALA A 211 23.45 -4.27 8.92
C ALA A 211 22.01 -4.67 9.26
N LEU A 212 21.20 -5.04 8.25
CA LEU A 212 19.83 -5.51 8.44
C LEU A 212 19.79 -6.82 9.25
N VAL A 213 20.65 -7.78 8.93
CA VAL A 213 20.75 -9.06 9.69
C VAL A 213 21.21 -8.82 11.13
N ARG A 214 22.20 -7.93 11.35
CA ARG A 214 22.58 -7.55 12.72
C ARG A 214 21.43 -6.95 13.50
N GLN A 215 20.63 -6.08 12.88
CA GLN A 215 19.46 -5.49 13.52
C GLN A 215 18.39 -6.54 13.83
N SER A 216 18.12 -7.46 12.91
CA SER A 216 17.15 -8.55 13.09
C SER A 216 17.49 -9.43 14.31
N ARG A 217 18.76 -9.62 14.62
CA ARG A 217 19.23 -10.42 15.75
C ARG A 217 19.20 -9.71 17.11
N ARG A 218 18.87 -8.42 17.17
CA ARG A 218 18.76 -7.67 18.43
C ARG A 218 17.41 -7.92 19.08
N PRO A 219 17.34 -8.36 20.35
CA PRO A 219 16.09 -8.41 21.09
C PRO A 219 15.48 -7.01 21.17
N THR A 220 14.30 -6.85 20.62
CA THR A 220 13.59 -5.56 20.47
C THR A 220 12.20 -5.69 21.05
N LEU A 221 11.79 -4.72 21.88
CA LEU A 221 10.43 -4.62 22.39
C LEU A 221 9.46 -4.40 21.22
N ASP A 222 8.43 -5.22 21.15
CA ASP A 222 7.40 -5.15 20.11
C ASP A 222 5.98 -5.03 20.69
N THR A 223 4.97 -5.04 19.83
CA THR A 223 3.55 -4.87 20.22
C THR A 223 3.00 -6.02 21.07
N SER A 224 3.69 -7.14 21.22
CA SER A 224 3.32 -8.18 22.19
C SER A 224 3.60 -7.78 23.63
N GLY A 225 4.43 -6.75 23.85
CA GLY A 225 4.92 -6.33 25.17
C GLY A 225 6.20 -7.04 25.61
N GLU A 226 6.74 -7.93 24.78
CA GLU A 226 7.96 -8.69 25.01
C GLU A 226 9.07 -8.29 24.03
N ARG A 227 10.30 -8.75 24.31
CA ARG A 227 11.45 -8.52 23.41
C ARG A 227 11.77 -9.76 22.63
N HIS A 228 11.69 -9.64 21.30
CA HIS A 228 12.00 -10.74 20.40
C HIS A 228 13.12 -10.39 19.43
N THR A 229 13.85 -11.43 19.01
CA THR A 229 14.75 -11.39 17.84
C THR A 229 13.99 -11.78 16.59
N GLY A 230 14.35 -11.19 15.44
CA GLY A 230 13.76 -11.54 14.14
C GLY A 230 14.19 -12.91 13.62
N SER A 231 13.61 -13.23 12.47
CA SER A 231 13.89 -14.47 11.73
C SER A 231 14.77 -14.25 10.50
N LEU A 232 14.99 -13.00 10.09
CA LEU A 232 15.72 -12.65 8.88
C LEU A 232 17.22 -12.94 9.03
N ASP A 233 17.79 -13.67 8.07
CA ASP A 233 19.21 -13.94 7.99
C ASP A 233 19.82 -13.59 6.62
N ALA A 234 21.13 -13.82 6.48
CA ALA A 234 21.87 -13.48 5.26
C ALA A 234 21.43 -14.33 4.05
N ALA A 235 21.05 -15.58 4.26
CA ALA A 235 20.62 -16.46 3.18
C ALA A 235 19.24 -16.04 2.64
N ASP A 236 18.34 -15.55 3.50
CA ASP A 236 17.05 -15.02 3.08
C ASP A 236 17.22 -13.84 2.12
N LEU A 237 18.12 -12.91 2.44
CA LEU A 237 18.44 -11.75 1.59
C LEU A 237 19.13 -12.14 0.30
N ALA A 238 20.12 -13.06 0.36
CA ALA A 238 20.90 -13.48 -0.78
C ALA A 238 20.08 -14.25 -1.82
N ASN A 239 19.10 -15.03 -1.38
CA ASN A 239 18.32 -15.93 -2.23
C ASN A 239 17.02 -15.30 -2.78
N TRP A 240 16.66 -14.08 -2.35
CA TRP A 240 15.45 -13.42 -2.82
C TRP A 240 15.75 -12.36 -3.88
N SER A 241 14.89 -12.26 -4.87
CA SER A 241 14.88 -11.16 -5.85
C SER A 241 13.46 -10.86 -6.32
N ALA A 242 13.23 -9.62 -6.73
CA ALA A 242 11.99 -9.20 -7.37
C ALA A 242 11.77 -9.95 -8.69
N THR A 243 10.50 -10.19 -9.02
CA THR A 243 10.09 -10.96 -10.21
C THR A 243 9.00 -10.25 -11.00
N TYR A 244 8.93 -10.54 -12.31
CA TYR A 244 7.82 -10.15 -13.15
C TYR A 244 6.76 -11.25 -13.19
N GLU A 245 5.50 -10.83 -13.07
CA GLU A 245 4.32 -11.71 -13.12
C GLU A 245 3.29 -11.15 -14.11
N ASP A 246 2.36 -11.99 -14.57
CA ASP A 246 1.23 -11.52 -15.34
C ASP A 246 0.18 -10.92 -14.41
N PRO A 247 -0.52 -9.83 -14.83
CA PRO A 247 -1.59 -9.26 -14.04
C PRO A 247 -2.82 -10.17 -14.03
N VAL A 248 -3.61 -10.05 -12.97
CA VAL A 248 -5.00 -10.50 -12.97
C VAL A 248 -5.85 -9.36 -13.51
N SER A 249 -6.81 -9.65 -14.37
CA SER A 249 -7.68 -8.66 -14.97
C SER A 249 -9.15 -9.06 -14.93
N TYR A 250 -10.02 -8.06 -15.04
CA TYR A 250 -11.46 -8.23 -15.22
C TYR A 250 -11.99 -7.19 -16.20
N ASP A 251 -12.83 -7.65 -17.13
CA ASP A 251 -13.47 -6.80 -18.14
C ASP A 251 -14.81 -6.30 -17.61
N TRP A 252 -14.99 -4.98 -17.59
CA TRP A 252 -16.23 -4.35 -17.18
C TRP A 252 -16.57 -3.16 -18.09
N ASN A 253 -17.70 -3.23 -18.77
CA ASN A 253 -18.26 -2.14 -19.57
C ASN A 253 -17.25 -1.49 -20.55
N GLY A 254 -16.52 -2.32 -21.30
CA GLY A 254 -15.50 -1.87 -22.28
C GLY A 254 -14.16 -1.42 -21.66
N TRP A 255 -13.99 -1.60 -20.36
CA TRP A 255 -12.73 -1.42 -19.66
C TRP A 255 -12.14 -2.78 -19.26
N THR A 256 -10.83 -2.89 -19.28
CA THR A 256 -10.09 -3.99 -18.64
C THR A 256 -9.31 -3.40 -17.47
N VAL A 257 -9.62 -3.81 -16.24
CA VAL A 257 -8.89 -3.38 -15.04
C VAL A 257 -7.90 -4.47 -14.64
N CYS A 258 -6.62 -4.08 -14.48
CA CYS A 258 -5.51 -4.96 -14.13
C CYS A 258 -5.06 -4.72 -12.68
N LYS A 259 -4.78 -5.82 -11.97
CA LYS A 259 -4.29 -5.86 -10.58
C LYS A 259 -3.17 -6.90 -10.43
N ALA A 260 -2.43 -6.84 -9.31
CA ALA A 260 -1.54 -7.93 -8.92
C ALA A 260 -2.33 -9.18 -8.50
N GLY A 261 -1.65 -10.32 -8.44
CA GLY A 261 -2.23 -11.62 -8.11
C GLY A 261 -2.72 -11.76 -6.66
N PRO A 262 -3.24 -12.94 -6.27
CA PRO A 262 -3.93 -13.15 -4.99
C PRO A 262 -3.01 -13.17 -3.76
N TRP A 263 -1.71 -13.04 -3.92
CA TRP A 263 -0.78 -12.68 -2.85
C TRP A 263 -0.97 -11.20 -2.39
N SER A 264 -1.75 -10.45 -3.12
CA SER A 264 -2.30 -9.14 -2.75
C SER A 264 -3.83 -9.24 -2.61
N GLN A 265 -4.45 -8.19 -2.13
CA GLN A 265 -5.93 -8.11 -2.14
C GLN A 265 -6.49 -7.57 -3.47
N GLY A 266 -5.66 -7.29 -4.47
CA GLY A 266 -6.09 -6.72 -5.76
C GLY A 266 -7.25 -7.43 -6.43
N PRO A 267 -7.30 -8.78 -6.50
CA PRO A 267 -8.45 -9.47 -7.09
C PRO A 267 -9.79 -9.21 -6.38
N ALA A 268 -9.80 -8.75 -5.11
CA ALA A 268 -11.04 -8.33 -4.44
C ALA A 268 -11.65 -7.06 -5.05
N SER A 269 -10.81 -6.13 -5.57
CA SER A 269 -11.32 -5.01 -6.38
C SER A 269 -11.99 -5.48 -7.66
N LEU A 270 -11.39 -6.45 -8.35
CA LEU A 270 -11.93 -7.01 -9.58
C LEU A 270 -13.24 -7.76 -9.32
N GLN A 271 -13.31 -8.49 -8.22
CA GLN A 271 -14.52 -9.18 -7.80
C GLN A 271 -15.65 -8.19 -7.46
N GLN A 272 -15.34 -7.03 -6.88
CA GLN A 272 -16.36 -5.99 -6.67
C GLN A 272 -16.96 -5.50 -7.99
N LEU A 273 -16.17 -5.38 -9.07
CA LEU A 273 -16.69 -5.08 -10.40
C LEU A 273 -17.56 -6.23 -10.95
N ALA A 274 -17.16 -7.48 -10.74
CA ALA A 274 -17.94 -8.66 -11.14
C ALA A 274 -19.27 -8.80 -10.36
N LEU A 275 -19.32 -8.26 -9.15
CA LEU A 275 -20.54 -8.23 -8.32
C LEU A 275 -21.54 -7.14 -8.75
N LEU A 276 -21.18 -6.23 -9.65
CA LEU A 276 -22.09 -5.17 -10.11
C LEU A 276 -23.22 -5.77 -10.98
N PRO A 277 -24.47 -5.27 -10.82
CA PRO A 277 -25.55 -5.64 -11.73
C PRO A 277 -25.37 -4.95 -13.09
N PRO A 278 -26.04 -5.44 -14.16
CA PRO A 278 -26.00 -4.79 -15.48
C PRO A 278 -26.47 -3.34 -15.47
N GLU A 279 -27.46 -3.01 -14.63
CA GLU A 279 -27.97 -1.65 -14.43
C GLU A 279 -27.64 -1.20 -13.01
N LEU A 280 -26.83 -0.15 -12.90
CA LEU A 280 -26.45 0.43 -11.62
C LEU A 280 -27.53 1.40 -11.12
N PRO A 281 -27.76 1.49 -9.80
CA PRO A 281 -28.48 2.61 -9.22
C PRO A 281 -27.83 3.94 -9.58
N GLU A 282 -28.59 5.03 -9.42
CA GLU A 282 -28.09 6.38 -9.66
C GLU A 282 -26.80 6.63 -8.88
N TYR A 283 -25.76 7.10 -9.59
CA TYR A 283 -24.43 7.35 -9.00
C TYR A 283 -24.51 8.25 -7.77
N GLY A 284 -23.92 7.83 -6.67
CA GLY A 284 -23.88 8.57 -5.41
C GLY A 284 -25.18 8.51 -4.58
N SER A 285 -26.21 7.80 -5.05
CA SER A 285 -27.42 7.55 -4.25
C SER A 285 -27.15 6.60 -3.08
N ALA A 286 -28.06 6.55 -2.10
CA ALA A 286 -27.97 5.59 -1.00
C ALA A 286 -28.01 4.12 -1.51
N ASP A 287 -28.74 3.85 -2.57
CA ASP A 287 -28.82 2.53 -3.18
C ASP A 287 -27.52 2.13 -3.87
N TYR A 288 -26.86 3.08 -4.54
CA TYR A 288 -25.55 2.90 -5.14
C TYR A 288 -24.48 2.60 -4.09
N ILE A 289 -24.41 3.40 -3.04
CA ILE A 289 -23.43 3.22 -1.96
C ILE A 289 -23.67 1.89 -1.23
N HIS A 290 -24.93 1.58 -0.91
CA HIS A 290 -25.30 0.31 -0.29
C HIS A 290 -24.86 -0.89 -1.13
N LEU A 291 -25.12 -0.88 -2.44
CA LEU A 291 -24.69 -1.93 -3.36
C LEU A 291 -23.17 -2.15 -3.32
N LEU A 292 -22.39 -1.06 -3.37
CA LEU A 292 -20.92 -1.15 -3.36
C LEU A 292 -20.39 -1.61 -1.99
N VAL A 293 -20.99 -1.15 -0.89
CA VAL A 293 -20.62 -1.59 0.47
C VAL A 293 -20.89 -3.07 0.67
N GLU A 294 -22.09 -3.56 0.30
CA GLU A 294 -22.42 -4.99 0.44
C GLU A 294 -21.59 -5.85 -0.52
N GLY A 295 -21.34 -5.39 -1.74
CA GLY A 295 -20.44 -6.05 -2.70
C GLY A 295 -19.01 -6.15 -2.15
N CYS A 296 -18.50 -5.07 -1.55
CA CYS A 296 -17.20 -5.06 -0.88
C CYS A 296 -17.13 -6.08 0.26
N LYS A 297 -18.14 -6.14 1.14
CA LYS A 297 -18.20 -7.13 2.23
C LYS A 297 -18.12 -8.57 1.71
N LEU A 298 -18.80 -8.88 0.60
CA LEU A 298 -18.75 -10.20 -0.02
C LEU A 298 -17.36 -10.51 -0.59
N ALA A 299 -16.76 -9.58 -1.34
CA ALA A 299 -15.44 -9.74 -1.92
C ALA A 299 -14.34 -9.86 -0.84
N MET A 300 -14.42 -9.08 0.24
CA MET A 300 -13.46 -9.14 1.35
C MET A 300 -13.62 -10.41 2.21
N ALA A 301 -14.84 -10.95 2.32
CA ALA A 301 -15.06 -12.27 2.93
C ALA A 301 -14.40 -13.37 2.09
N ASP A 302 -14.51 -13.31 0.77
CA ASP A 302 -13.84 -14.24 -0.14
C ASP A 302 -12.32 -14.06 -0.11
N ARG A 303 -11.80 -12.80 -0.03
CA ARG A 303 -10.38 -12.52 0.20
C ARG A 303 -9.86 -13.26 1.43
N GLU A 304 -10.58 -13.17 2.54
CA GLU A 304 -10.13 -13.77 3.79
C GLU A 304 -10.08 -15.30 3.72
N ALA A 305 -11.06 -15.91 3.04
CA ALA A 305 -11.17 -17.35 2.93
C ALA A 305 -10.25 -17.99 1.87
N TRP A 306 -9.84 -17.23 0.83
CA TRP A 306 -9.22 -17.82 -0.35
C TRP A 306 -7.89 -17.18 -0.78
N TYR A 307 -7.57 -15.92 -0.43
CA TYR A 307 -6.41 -15.22 -0.96
C TYR A 307 -5.17 -15.40 -0.09
N GLY A 308 -4.06 -15.65 -0.76
CA GLY A 308 -2.73 -15.78 -0.20
C GLY A 308 -1.74 -16.19 -1.28
N ASP A 309 -0.48 -16.36 -0.93
CA ASP A 309 0.58 -16.86 -1.82
C ASP A 309 0.56 -18.40 -1.87
N ALA A 310 -0.60 -18.97 -2.07
CA ALA A 310 -0.82 -20.41 -2.17
C ALA A 310 -0.96 -20.84 -3.63
N ALA A 311 -0.56 -22.07 -3.94
CA ALA A 311 -0.59 -22.60 -5.31
C ALA A 311 -2.02 -22.80 -5.85
N GLU A 312 -3.05 -22.83 -4.99
CA GLU A 312 -4.42 -23.24 -5.34
C GLU A 312 -5.47 -22.20 -4.95
N VAL A 313 -5.27 -20.93 -5.32
CA VAL A 313 -6.34 -19.94 -5.22
C VAL A 313 -7.32 -20.16 -6.38
N PRO A 314 -8.62 -20.39 -6.14
CA PRO A 314 -9.62 -20.63 -7.19
C PRO A 314 -10.04 -19.33 -7.89
N LEU A 315 -9.05 -18.61 -8.43
CA LEU A 315 -9.21 -17.24 -8.91
C LEU A 315 -10.15 -17.14 -10.12
N ALA A 316 -10.07 -18.10 -11.03
CA ALA A 316 -10.94 -18.13 -12.20
C ALA A 316 -12.43 -18.24 -11.81
N GLU A 317 -12.74 -19.09 -10.82
CA GLU A 317 -14.10 -19.21 -10.31
C GLU A 317 -14.52 -17.96 -9.53
N LEU A 318 -13.66 -17.42 -8.66
CA LEU A 318 -13.94 -16.21 -7.87
C LEU A 318 -14.25 -14.98 -8.73
N LEU A 319 -13.70 -14.90 -9.93
CA LEU A 319 -13.94 -13.81 -10.88
C LEU A 319 -14.98 -14.17 -11.96
N SER A 320 -15.55 -15.39 -11.96
CA SER A 320 -16.54 -15.78 -12.97
C SER A 320 -17.89 -15.08 -12.75
N ASP A 321 -18.58 -14.80 -13.87
CA ASP A 321 -19.92 -14.18 -13.85
C ASP A 321 -20.94 -15.05 -13.13
N GLU A 322 -20.89 -16.39 -13.30
CA GLU A 322 -21.79 -17.34 -12.66
C GLU A 322 -21.64 -17.29 -11.13
N TYR A 323 -20.42 -17.37 -10.63
CA TYR A 323 -20.16 -17.27 -9.19
C TYR A 323 -20.63 -15.93 -8.62
N ASN A 324 -20.27 -14.83 -9.27
CA ASN A 324 -20.60 -13.49 -8.78
C ASN A 324 -22.10 -13.16 -8.95
N ALA A 325 -22.82 -13.74 -9.89
CA ALA A 325 -24.27 -13.64 -9.94
C ALA A 325 -24.93 -14.28 -8.71
N GLY A 326 -24.46 -15.48 -8.31
CA GLY A 326 -24.91 -16.12 -7.06
C GLY A 326 -24.56 -15.32 -5.80
N ARG A 327 -23.37 -14.71 -5.76
CA ARG A 327 -22.95 -13.86 -4.64
C ARG A 327 -23.75 -12.57 -4.56
N ARG A 328 -23.99 -11.91 -5.70
CA ARG A 328 -24.82 -10.70 -5.80
C ARG A 328 -26.25 -10.90 -5.30
N ALA A 329 -26.83 -12.08 -5.52
CA ALA A 329 -28.16 -12.41 -5.01
C ALA A 329 -28.28 -12.40 -3.48
N LEU A 330 -27.13 -12.37 -2.75
CA LEU A 330 -27.09 -12.21 -1.29
C LEU A 330 -27.19 -10.74 -0.84
N ILE A 331 -27.10 -9.78 -1.75
CA ILE A 331 -27.25 -8.36 -1.45
C ILE A 331 -28.75 -8.06 -1.32
N GLY A 332 -29.20 -7.89 -0.07
CA GLY A 332 -30.58 -7.55 0.24
C GLY A 332 -30.83 -6.04 0.27
N SER A 333 -31.99 -5.65 0.80
CA SER A 333 -32.36 -4.24 1.02
C SER A 333 -31.73 -3.64 2.28
N GLU A 334 -31.24 -4.49 3.19
CA GLU A 334 -30.68 -4.12 4.49
C GLU A 334 -29.20 -4.50 4.58
N ALA A 335 -28.47 -3.80 5.44
CA ALA A 335 -27.05 -4.03 5.71
C ALA A 335 -26.86 -5.41 6.36
N SER A 336 -25.90 -6.18 5.85
CA SER A 336 -25.49 -7.44 6.48
C SER A 336 -24.43 -7.18 7.56
N TYR A 337 -24.53 -7.92 8.66
CA TYR A 337 -23.58 -7.95 9.77
C TYR A 337 -22.74 -9.24 9.79
N GLU A 338 -22.89 -10.08 8.78
CA GLU A 338 -22.23 -11.37 8.70
C GLU A 338 -21.04 -11.33 7.75
N LEU A 339 -19.95 -11.99 8.13
CA LEU A 339 -18.86 -12.31 7.23
C LEU A 339 -19.25 -13.57 6.42
N ARG A 340 -19.57 -13.39 5.14
CA ARG A 340 -20.18 -14.40 4.26
C ARG A 340 -19.23 -14.84 3.14
N PRO A 341 -18.17 -15.64 3.41
CA PRO A 341 -17.36 -16.17 2.33
C PRO A 341 -18.14 -17.15 1.46
N GLY A 342 -17.87 -17.13 0.17
CA GLY A 342 -18.49 -18.05 -0.76
C GLY A 342 -17.70 -19.35 -0.92
N ALA A 343 -18.28 -20.27 -1.69
CA ALA A 343 -17.76 -21.62 -1.94
C ALA A 343 -17.47 -21.82 -3.44
N PRO A 344 -16.42 -21.21 -4.00
CA PRO A 344 -16.07 -21.34 -5.42
C PRO A 344 -15.82 -22.81 -5.77
N GLY A 345 -16.44 -23.29 -6.84
CA GLY A 345 -16.37 -24.70 -7.25
C GLY A 345 -16.83 -25.69 -6.19
N GLY A 346 -17.70 -25.29 -5.25
CA GLY A 346 -18.20 -26.13 -4.15
C GLY A 346 -17.19 -26.37 -3.03
N ARG A 347 -16.05 -25.66 -3.00
CA ARG A 347 -15.02 -25.77 -1.96
C ARG A 347 -15.50 -25.17 -0.64
N THR A 348 -15.14 -25.76 0.48
CA THR A 348 -15.48 -25.23 1.82
C THR A 348 -14.57 -24.07 2.19
N PRO A 349 -15.09 -22.85 2.45
CA PRO A 349 -14.28 -21.72 2.86
C PRO A 349 -13.67 -21.95 4.25
N ARG A 350 -12.45 -21.48 4.45
CA ARG A 350 -11.75 -21.49 5.74
C ARG A 350 -11.52 -20.07 6.21
N LEU A 351 -12.00 -19.77 7.39
CA LEU A 351 -11.78 -18.50 8.07
C LEU A 351 -10.98 -18.72 9.34
N PRO A 352 -10.08 -17.81 9.70
CA PRO A 352 -9.39 -17.85 10.98
C PRO A 352 -10.38 -17.69 12.13
N GLY A 353 -10.04 -18.24 13.32
CA GLY A 353 -10.88 -18.18 14.50
C GLY A 353 -11.31 -16.76 14.86
N LEU A 354 -10.36 -15.81 14.85
CA LEU A 354 -10.64 -14.38 15.11
C LEU A 354 -11.58 -13.71 14.10
N ALA A 355 -11.72 -14.24 12.90
CA ALA A 355 -12.68 -13.73 11.91
C ALA A 355 -14.10 -14.19 12.15
N ARG A 356 -14.28 -15.29 12.88
CA ARG A 356 -15.59 -15.87 13.21
C ARG A 356 -16.23 -15.24 14.43
N GLU A 357 -15.41 -14.79 15.36
CA GLU A 357 -15.83 -14.08 16.56
C GLU A 357 -15.28 -12.66 16.49
N PRO A 358 -16.13 -11.64 16.26
CA PRO A 358 -15.67 -10.27 16.30
C PRO A 358 -14.99 -10.02 17.65
N ALA A 359 -13.68 -9.83 17.64
CA ALA A 359 -13.01 -9.35 18.83
C ALA A 359 -13.60 -7.96 19.12
N PRO A 360 -14.17 -7.72 20.32
CA PRO A 360 -14.57 -6.40 20.70
C PRO A 360 -13.34 -5.51 20.53
N LEU A 361 -13.46 -4.50 19.67
CA LEU A 361 -12.46 -3.45 19.60
C LEU A 361 -12.39 -2.90 21.01
N ALA A 362 -11.19 -2.91 21.61
CA ALA A 362 -11.02 -2.39 22.94
C ALA A 362 -11.63 -0.98 22.99
N ASP A 363 -12.57 -0.74 23.91
CA ASP A 363 -13.36 0.49 24.03
C ASP A 363 -12.50 1.74 24.26
N GLU A 364 -11.22 1.57 24.52
CA GLU A 364 -10.28 2.64 24.77
C GLU A 364 -9.33 2.80 23.57
N GLY A 365 -9.77 3.60 22.61
CA GLY A 365 -8.87 4.25 21.69
C GLY A 365 -8.83 3.70 20.26
N PHE A 366 -9.78 2.90 19.80
CA PHE A 366 -9.95 2.65 18.38
C PHE A 366 -10.53 3.91 17.72
N ASP A 367 -9.79 4.49 16.81
CA ASP A 367 -10.28 5.53 15.93
C ASP A 367 -11.18 4.88 14.88
N PRO A 368 -12.51 5.12 14.89
CA PRO A 368 -13.42 4.59 13.87
C PRO A 368 -13.10 5.11 12.46
N MET A 369 -12.23 6.11 12.38
CA MET A 369 -11.70 6.69 11.16
C MET A 369 -10.32 6.16 10.83
N GLY A 370 -9.81 5.17 11.58
CA GLY A 370 -8.49 4.58 11.48
C GLY A 370 -8.18 4.03 10.11
N VAL A 371 -7.92 4.95 9.22
CA VAL A 371 -7.42 4.70 7.88
C VAL A 371 -5.91 4.60 8.01
N GLY A 372 -5.42 3.42 8.29
CA GLY A 372 -4.00 3.22 8.43
C GLY A 372 -3.66 1.92 9.14
N GLU A 373 -2.41 1.51 9.05
CA GLU A 373 -1.90 0.32 9.69
C GLU A 373 -1.77 0.56 11.21
N PRO A 374 -2.61 -0.02 12.10
CA PRO A 374 -2.62 0.28 13.53
C PRO A 374 -1.48 -0.44 14.26
N THR A 375 -0.23 -0.18 13.86
CA THR A 375 0.93 -0.89 14.39
C THR A 375 1.22 -0.64 15.87
N LEU A 376 0.53 0.30 16.53
CA LEU A 376 0.88 0.74 17.88
C LEU A 376 -0.29 0.97 18.84
N ALA A 377 -1.49 0.50 18.51
CA ALA A 377 -2.72 0.78 19.25
C ALA A 377 -2.67 0.45 20.76
N ARG A 378 -1.76 -0.42 21.20
CA ARG A 378 -1.62 -0.81 22.62
C ARG A 378 -0.56 -0.04 23.41
N LEU A 379 0.41 0.60 22.75
CA LEU A 379 1.54 1.23 23.46
C LEU A 379 1.36 2.73 23.72
N SER A 380 0.44 3.41 23.05
CA SER A 380 0.36 4.88 23.10
C SER A 380 -1.04 5.50 23.15
N GLY A 381 -2.09 4.71 23.34
CA GLY A 381 -3.45 5.21 23.14
C GLY A 381 -3.75 5.44 21.66
N ALA A 382 -5.03 5.39 21.26
CA ALA A 382 -5.43 5.37 19.85
C ALA A 382 -4.89 6.54 19.06
N PRO A 383 -4.45 6.29 17.83
CA PRO A 383 -4.26 7.35 16.86
C PRO A 383 -5.58 8.09 16.65
N ARG A 384 -5.62 9.37 16.92
CA ARG A 384 -6.79 10.22 16.64
C ARG A 384 -6.64 10.82 15.25
N VAL A 385 -7.72 10.82 14.46
CA VAL A 385 -7.81 11.71 13.31
C VAL A 385 -7.73 13.13 13.85
N ALA A 386 -6.79 13.92 13.33
CA ALA A 386 -6.71 15.32 13.71
C ALA A 386 -7.99 16.06 13.28
N ALA A 387 -8.35 17.12 13.99
CA ALA A 387 -9.57 17.89 13.73
C ALA A 387 -9.64 18.50 12.30
N ASP A 388 -8.52 18.51 11.58
CA ASP A 388 -8.38 18.95 10.19
C ASP A 388 -8.68 17.86 9.13
N GLY A 389 -9.06 16.63 9.57
CA GLY A 389 -9.35 15.52 8.67
C GLY A 389 -8.12 14.79 8.11
N SER A 390 -6.91 15.06 8.65
CA SER A 390 -5.72 14.32 8.25
C SER A 390 -5.82 12.86 8.67
N THR A 391 -5.84 11.96 7.69
CA THR A 391 -5.81 10.52 7.93
C THR A 391 -4.36 10.07 8.09
N ARG A 392 -4.08 9.22 9.06
CA ARG A 392 -2.79 8.54 9.19
C ARG A 392 -2.74 7.40 8.20
N GLY A 393 -2.47 7.72 6.93
CA GLY A 393 -2.14 6.69 5.94
C GLY A 393 -0.69 6.24 6.15
N ASP A 394 -0.46 5.01 5.92
CA ASP A 394 0.79 4.28 6.16
C ASP A 394 1.38 3.68 4.88
N THR A 395 1.01 4.21 3.77
CA THR A 395 1.36 3.77 2.42
C THR A 395 1.54 4.99 1.55
N CYS A 396 2.40 4.89 0.55
CA CYS A 396 2.51 5.89 -0.52
C CYS A 396 1.92 5.37 -1.82
N HIS A 397 1.65 6.28 -2.74
CA HIS A 397 1.29 5.93 -4.11
C HIS A 397 1.98 6.88 -5.10
N LEU A 398 2.32 6.35 -6.27
CA LEU A 398 2.97 7.07 -7.35
C LEU A 398 2.53 6.50 -8.70
N ASP A 399 2.03 7.39 -9.58
CA ASP A 399 1.73 7.10 -10.97
C ASP A 399 2.52 8.00 -11.90
N VAL A 400 3.03 7.45 -13.00
CA VAL A 400 3.72 8.22 -14.04
C VAL A 400 3.28 7.76 -15.41
N VAL A 401 3.08 8.71 -16.32
CA VAL A 401 2.92 8.47 -17.76
C VAL A 401 3.83 9.42 -18.53
N ASP A 402 4.53 8.90 -19.53
CA ASP A 402 5.41 9.70 -20.37
C ASP A 402 4.82 9.96 -21.78
N ARG A 403 5.50 10.80 -22.54
CA ARG A 403 5.10 11.18 -23.92
C ARG A 403 5.10 10.01 -24.91
N TRP A 404 5.81 8.93 -24.60
CA TRP A 404 5.84 7.73 -25.47
C TRP A 404 4.71 6.77 -25.17
N GLY A 405 4.00 6.96 -24.04
CA GLY A 405 2.91 6.11 -23.58
C GLY A 405 3.33 5.00 -22.63
N ASN A 406 4.58 5.03 -22.11
CA ASN A 406 4.91 4.18 -20.97
C ASN A 406 4.10 4.65 -19.76
N MET A 407 3.53 3.69 -19.02
CA MET A 407 2.67 3.98 -17.88
C MET A 407 3.04 3.07 -16.70
N ILE A 408 2.98 3.60 -15.49
CA ILE A 408 3.30 2.87 -14.28
C ILE A 408 2.41 3.34 -13.12
N ALA A 409 1.95 2.38 -12.32
CA ALA A 409 1.31 2.56 -11.03
C ALA A 409 2.09 1.79 -9.97
N ALA A 410 2.46 2.44 -8.87
CA ALA A 410 3.22 1.80 -7.81
C ALA A 410 2.71 2.20 -6.43
N THR A 411 2.61 1.22 -5.54
CA THR A 411 2.13 1.42 -4.16
C THR A 411 3.20 0.96 -3.16
N PRO A 412 4.27 1.77 -2.91
CA PRO A 412 5.30 1.43 -1.95
C PRO A 412 4.81 1.61 -0.51
N SER A 413 5.20 0.70 0.38
CA SER A 413 4.87 0.73 1.81
C SER A 413 5.88 -0.08 2.62
N GLY A 414 5.67 -0.15 3.95
CA GLY A 414 6.55 -0.90 4.84
C GLY A 414 7.87 -0.21 5.12
N GLY A 415 8.62 -0.70 6.12
CA GLY A 415 9.84 -0.03 6.56
C GLY A 415 9.58 1.34 7.18
N TRP A 416 8.41 1.53 7.79
CA TRP A 416 8.00 2.78 8.45
C TRP A 416 8.89 3.10 9.64
N LEU A 417 9.04 4.37 9.95
CA LEU A 417 9.80 4.81 11.14
C LEU A 417 9.30 4.18 12.46
N GLN A 418 8.04 3.78 12.51
CA GLN A 418 7.39 3.11 13.66
C GLN A 418 7.35 1.57 13.55
N SER A 419 7.96 0.96 12.53
CA SER A 419 7.99 -0.50 12.35
C SER A 419 9.00 -1.19 13.25
N ASN A 420 10.22 -0.69 13.22
CA ASN A 420 11.41 -1.21 13.91
C ASN A 420 12.32 -0.06 14.31
N PRO A 421 13.28 -0.29 15.24
CA PRO A 421 14.34 0.67 15.47
C PRO A 421 15.10 0.98 14.17
N VAL A 422 15.39 2.25 13.94
CA VAL A 422 16.28 2.66 12.85
C VAL A 422 17.62 1.95 12.97
N VAL A 423 18.11 1.38 11.87
CA VAL A 423 19.48 0.86 11.75
C VAL A 423 20.43 2.05 11.66
N PRO A 424 21.25 2.35 12.68
CA PRO A 424 21.96 3.63 12.77
C PRO A 424 22.86 3.94 11.58
N GLU A 425 23.54 2.92 11.07
CA GLU A 425 24.45 3.05 9.95
C GLU A 425 23.76 3.18 8.58
N LEU A 426 22.48 2.81 8.48
CA LEU A 426 21.71 2.86 7.24
C LEU A 426 20.73 4.04 7.17
N GLY A 427 20.22 4.49 8.33
CA GLY A 427 19.25 5.57 8.43
C GLY A 427 17.80 5.16 8.14
N PHE A 428 17.47 3.86 8.12
CA PHE A 428 16.12 3.35 7.95
C PHE A 428 15.90 2.05 8.75
N PRO A 429 14.64 1.71 9.10
CA PRO A 429 14.31 0.51 9.84
C PRO A 429 13.98 -0.67 8.90
N LEU A 430 13.86 -1.89 9.48
CA LEU A 430 13.21 -3.04 8.84
C LEU A 430 11.69 -2.84 8.74
N GLY A 431 11.07 -3.47 7.76
CA GLY A 431 9.61 -3.57 7.65
C GLY A 431 9.00 -4.59 8.62
N THR A 432 7.65 -4.67 8.62
CA THR A 432 6.87 -5.56 9.51
C THR A 432 5.74 -6.29 8.78
N ARG A 433 5.93 -6.60 7.49
CA ARG A 433 4.85 -7.13 6.65
C ARG A 433 4.36 -8.53 7.06
N LEU A 434 5.14 -9.31 7.81
CA LEU A 434 4.67 -10.61 8.32
C LEU A 434 3.47 -10.50 9.27
N GLN A 435 3.22 -9.34 9.89
CA GLN A 435 2.01 -9.12 10.70
C GLN A 435 0.71 -9.44 9.94
N MET A 436 0.76 -9.44 8.61
CA MET A 436 -0.40 -9.75 7.76
C MET A 436 -0.64 -11.25 7.58
N ALA A 437 0.28 -12.12 8.01
CA ALA A 437 0.09 -13.57 7.99
C ALA A 437 -0.67 -14.05 9.23
N TRP A 438 -1.40 -15.16 9.10
CA TRP A 438 -2.04 -15.86 10.22
C TRP A 438 -1.10 -16.90 10.81
N LEU A 439 -1.19 -17.15 12.11
CA LEU A 439 -0.48 -18.26 12.77
C LEU A 439 -1.31 -19.55 12.79
N GLU A 440 -2.62 -19.46 12.50
CA GLU A 440 -3.50 -20.61 12.36
C GLU A 440 -3.16 -21.40 11.08
N GLU A 441 -3.06 -22.71 11.20
CA GLU A 441 -2.68 -23.59 10.09
C GLU A 441 -3.82 -23.87 9.10
N GLY A 442 -3.46 -24.09 7.84
CA GLY A 442 -4.41 -24.47 6.80
C GLY A 442 -5.21 -23.33 6.21
N LEU A 443 -4.89 -22.07 6.54
CA LEU A 443 -5.43 -20.89 5.87
C LEU A 443 -4.57 -20.53 4.64
N PRO A 444 -5.15 -19.88 3.62
CA PRO A 444 -4.40 -19.46 2.43
C PRO A 444 -3.24 -18.51 2.75
N ASN A 445 -3.41 -17.69 3.80
CA ASN A 445 -2.44 -16.70 4.27
C ASN A 445 -1.76 -17.11 5.61
N THR A 446 -1.64 -18.43 5.87
CA THR A 446 -0.85 -18.92 7.02
C THR A 446 0.61 -18.55 6.85
N LEU A 447 1.26 -18.07 7.91
CA LEU A 447 2.71 -17.80 7.94
C LEU A 447 3.48 -19.06 7.55
N THR A 448 4.13 -19.00 6.40
CA THR A 448 4.87 -20.11 5.82
C THR A 448 6.20 -19.58 5.26
N PRO A 449 7.35 -20.15 5.65
CA PRO A 449 8.65 -19.79 5.09
C PRO A 449 8.65 -19.81 3.56
N GLY A 450 9.28 -18.80 2.95
CA GLY A 450 9.37 -18.68 1.50
C GLY A 450 8.10 -18.23 0.79
N ARG A 451 6.98 -17.99 1.50
CA ARG A 451 5.75 -17.42 0.95
C ARG A 451 5.61 -15.94 1.31
N ARG A 452 5.00 -15.18 0.42
CA ARG A 452 4.64 -13.78 0.63
C ARG A 452 3.47 -13.70 1.61
N PRO A 453 3.51 -12.86 2.66
CA PRO A 453 2.30 -12.50 3.40
C PRO A 453 1.37 -11.75 2.44
N ARG A 454 0.07 -12.04 2.50
CA ARG A 454 -0.93 -11.33 1.66
C ARG A 454 -0.88 -9.84 1.96
N THR A 455 -0.58 -9.02 0.95
CA THR A 455 -0.46 -7.58 1.11
C THR A 455 -1.74 -6.84 0.71
N THR A 456 -1.97 -5.68 1.33
CA THR A 456 -3.02 -4.72 0.95
C THR A 456 -2.61 -3.79 -0.19
N LEU A 457 -1.36 -3.85 -0.62
CA LEU A 457 -0.81 -2.95 -1.64
C LEU A 457 -1.27 -3.35 -3.03
N THR A 458 -2.02 -2.49 -3.70
CA THR A 458 -2.76 -2.84 -4.92
C THR A 458 -2.83 -1.69 -5.92
N PRO A 459 -1.73 -1.32 -6.60
CA PRO A 459 -1.81 -0.40 -7.72
C PRO A 459 -2.75 -0.92 -8.82
N SER A 460 -3.26 -0.03 -9.66
CA SER A 460 -4.19 -0.35 -10.76
C SER A 460 -3.71 0.20 -12.09
N LEU A 461 -3.97 -0.56 -13.16
CA LEU A 461 -3.97 -0.08 -14.54
C LEU A 461 -5.31 -0.39 -15.18
N ALA A 462 -5.86 0.57 -15.93
CA ALA A 462 -7.06 0.38 -16.72
C ALA A 462 -6.79 0.58 -18.21
N LEU A 463 -7.33 -0.34 -19.02
CA LEU A 463 -7.21 -0.34 -20.48
C LEU A 463 -8.58 -0.11 -21.11
N ARG A 464 -8.57 0.45 -22.30
CA ARG A 464 -9.71 0.43 -23.25
C ARG A 464 -9.24 -0.19 -24.55
N ASP A 465 -10.02 -1.12 -25.07
CA ASP A 465 -9.69 -1.85 -26.31
C ASP A 465 -8.25 -2.40 -26.33
N GLY A 466 -7.78 -2.90 -25.16
CA GLY A 466 -6.44 -3.44 -24.98
C GLY A 466 -5.32 -2.39 -24.85
N ILE A 467 -5.64 -1.09 -24.90
CA ILE A 467 -4.66 0.01 -24.78
C ILE A 467 -4.67 0.56 -23.35
N PRO A 468 -3.52 0.62 -22.64
CA PRO A 468 -3.43 1.27 -21.35
C PRO A 468 -3.80 2.75 -21.43
N VAL A 469 -4.80 3.18 -20.67
CA VAL A 469 -5.30 4.56 -20.67
C VAL A 469 -5.19 5.25 -19.33
N MET A 470 -5.13 4.50 -18.20
CA MET A 470 -5.10 5.10 -16.87
C MET A 470 -4.32 4.23 -15.90
N ALA A 471 -3.42 4.85 -15.13
CA ALA A 471 -2.79 4.29 -13.94
C ALA A 471 -3.32 5.04 -12.71
N PHE A 472 -3.62 4.33 -11.63
CA PHE A 472 -4.18 4.93 -10.43
C PHE A 472 -4.02 4.06 -9.19
N GLY A 473 -4.14 4.69 -8.05
CA GLY A 473 -4.18 4.01 -6.75
C GLY A 473 -4.23 4.96 -5.58
N THR A 474 -4.15 4.41 -4.39
CA THR A 474 -4.25 5.15 -3.13
C THR A 474 -3.50 4.42 -2.03
N PRO A 475 -2.95 5.10 -1.02
CA PRO A 475 -2.68 4.51 0.28
C PRO A 475 -3.98 4.13 1.01
N GLY A 476 -3.85 3.43 2.17
CA GLY A 476 -4.98 3.20 3.06
C GLY A 476 -5.23 1.74 3.46
N GLY A 477 -4.22 0.88 3.47
CA GLY A 477 -4.39 -0.49 3.95
C GLY A 477 -5.53 -1.24 3.26
N ASP A 478 -6.44 -1.84 4.02
CA ASP A 478 -7.60 -2.59 3.50
C ASP A 478 -8.58 -1.71 2.70
N GLN A 479 -8.58 -0.41 2.90
CA GLN A 479 -9.45 0.52 2.19
C GLN A 479 -8.99 0.81 0.76
N GLN A 480 -7.75 0.47 0.39
CA GLN A 480 -7.25 0.66 -0.98
C GLN A 480 -8.19 0.07 -2.03
N ASP A 481 -8.67 -1.16 -1.80
CA ASP A 481 -9.58 -1.86 -2.71
C ASP A 481 -11.08 -1.57 -2.43
N GLN A 482 -11.35 -0.50 -1.71
CA GLN A 482 -12.66 0.15 -1.63
C GLN A 482 -12.61 1.46 -2.40
N TRP A 483 -11.65 2.33 -2.10
CA TRP A 483 -11.54 3.65 -2.74
C TRP A 483 -11.15 3.59 -4.22
N GLN A 484 -10.35 2.60 -4.65
CA GLN A 484 -9.99 2.45 -6.06
C GLN A 484 -11.18 2.04 -6.94
N PRO A 485 -12.02 1.04 -6.59
CA PRO A 485 -13.28 0.79 -7.31
C PRO A 485 -14.20 2.01 -7.34
N HIS A 486 -14.33 2.76 -6.25
CA HIS A 486 -15.16 3.98 -6.22
C HIS A 486 -14.63 5.03 -7.20
N PHE A 487 -13.31 5.28 -7.19
CA PHE A 487 -12.66 6.19 -8.13
C PHE A 487 -12.83 5.72 -9.58
N PHE A 488 -12.54 4.44 -9.85
CA PHE A 488 -12.67 3.86 -11.19
C PHE A 488 -14.09 4.02 -11.73
N LEU A 489 -15.10 3.69 -10.93
CA LEU A 489 -16.51 3.86 -11.32
C LEU A 489 -16.88 5.33 -11.51
N ALA A 490 -16.36 6.22 -10.66
CA ALA A 490 -16.55 7.66 -10.82
C ALA A 490 -16.00 8.17 -12.16
N VAL A 491 -14.83 7.67 -12.59
CA VAL A 491 -14.26 7.99 -13.92
C VAL A 491 -15.09 7.37 -15.05
N ALA A 492 -15.42 6.08 -14.93
CA ALA A 492 -16.06 5.32 -15.99
C ALA A 492 -17.52 5.73 -16.26
N LEU A 493 -18.22 6.23 -15.24
CA LEU A 493 -19.64 6.65 -15.33
C LEU A 493 -19.84 8.15 -15.61
N ARG A 494 -18.78 8.96 -15.49
CA ARG A 494 -18.86 10.40 -15.76
C ARG A 494 -18.67 10.70 -17.25
N ALA A 495 -19.27 11.82 -17.69
CA ALA A 495 -19.02 12.35 -19.00
C ALA A 495 -17.56 12.85 -19.12
N PRO A 496 -16.90 12.61 -20.26
CA PRO A 496 -15.58 13.17 -20.50
C PRO A 496 -15.58 14.71 -20.43
N VAL A 497 -14.50 15.29 -19.90
CA VAL A 497 -14.31 16.75 -19.83
C VAL A 497 -13.18 17.16 -20.78
N ARG A 498 -13.42 18.17 -21.62
CA ARG A 498 -12.43 18.72 -22.57
C ARG A 498 -11.67 17.66 -23.40
N GLY A 499 -12.36 16.58 -23.78
CA GLY A 499 -11.78 15.50 -24.59
C GLY A 499 -10.98 14.46 -23.82
N GLY A 500 -11.05 14.42 -22.47
CA GLY A 500 -10.36 13.42 -21.64
C GLY A 500 -11.20 12.94 -20.48
N LEU A 501 -10.63 12.03 -19.68
CA LEU A 501 -11.26 11.51 -18.45
C LEU A 501 -11.36 12.61 -17.38
N ASP A 502 -12.48 12.68 -16.65
CA ASP A 502 -12.65 13.58 -15.49
C ASP A 502 -11.96 13.02 -14.24
N LEU A 503 -10.62 12.94 -14.27
CA LEU A 503 -9.84 12.38 -13.17
C LEU A 503 -10.00 13.18 -11.88
N GLN A 504 -9.91 14.54 -11.95
CA GLN A 504 -9.98 15.37 -10.77
C GLN A 504 -11.38 15.38 -10.16
N GLY A 505 -12.44 15.44 -10.97
CA GLY A 505 -13.81 15.34 -10.47
C GLY A 505 -14.09 13.99 -9.82
N ALA A 506 -13.48 12.91 -10.30
CA ALA A 506 -13.58 11.60 -9.68
C ALA A 506 -12.80 11.51 -8.36
N VAL A 507 -11.59 12.10 -8.30
CA VAL A 507 -10.78 12.21 -7.07
C VAL A 507 -11.49 13.05 -6.01
N ASP A 508 -12.18 14.11 -6.42
CA ASP A 508 -12.86 15.05 -5.51
C ASP A 508 -14.25 14.57 -5.07
N ALA A 509 -14.79 13.50 -5.64
CA ALA A 509 -16.09 12.96 -5.22
C ALA A 509 -16.08 12.55 -3.74
N PRO A 510 -17.20 12.74 -2.99
CA PRO A 510 -17.33 12.19 -1.65
C PRO A 510 -17.08 10.69 -1.65
N ASN A 511 -16.36 10.21 -0.65
CA ASN A 511 -15.95 8.82 -0.59
C ASN A 511 -16.34 8.19 0.77
N TRP A 512 -16.20 6.87 0.87
CA TRP A 512 -16.59 6.07 2.03
C TRP A 512 -15.75 4.79 2.12
N HIS A 513 -15.82 4.12 3.27
CA HIS A 513 -15.31 2.76 3.46
C HIS A 513 -16.14 2.00 4.49
N ASN A 514 -15.88 0.69 4.64
CA ASN A 514 -16.39 -0.14 5.71
C ASN A 514 -15.26 -0.98 6.33
N ASP A 515 -15.43 -1.35 7.61
CA ASP A 515 -14.52 -2.21 8.37
C ASP A 515 -15.22 -3.49 8.82
N ALA A 516 -16.13 -4.01 7.99
CA ALA A 516 -16.99 -5.16 8.31
C ALA A 516 -16.29 -6.51 8.13
N PHE A 517 -14.98 -6.54 7.94
CA PHE A 517 -14.15 -7.73 7.76
C PHE A 517 -12.85 -7.59 8.57
N PRO A 518 -12.15 -8.70 8.91
CA PRO A 518 -10.91 -8.63 9.67
C PRO A 518 -9.87 -7.76 8.99
N SER A 519 -9.30 -6.81 9.75
CA SER A 519 -8.17 -6.01 9.30
C SER A 519 -7.00 -6.92 8.91
N SER A 520 -6.27 -6.55 7.86
CA SER A 520 -5.05 -7.23 7.47
C SER A 520 -3.89 -6.99 8.45
N PHE A 521 -4.03 -6.05 9.38
CA PHE A 521 -3.00 -5.63 10.32
C PHE A 521 -3.31 -6.08 11.75
N TYR A 522 -2.25 -6.22 12.55
CA TYR A 522 -2.37 -6.43 13.99
C TYR A 522 -3.19 -5.29 14.65
N PRO A 523 -4.14 -5.56 15.55
CA PRO A 523 -4.58 -6.85 16.10
C PRO A 523 -5.77 -7.52 15.36
N ARG A 524 -6.03 -7.27 14.09
CA ARG A 524 -7.06 -7.92 13.27
C ARG A 524 -8.51 -7.55 13.60
N GLY A 525 -8.72 -6.39 14.19
CA GLY A 525 -10.07 -5.93 14.54
C GLY A 525 -10.99 -5.74 13.34
N HIS A 526 -12.30 -5.85 13.53
CA HIS A 526 -13.33 -5.52 12.55
C HIS A 526 -14.62 -5.05 13.21
N ARG A 527 -15.46 -4.35 12.45
CA ARG A 527 -16.73 -3.77 12.91
C ARG A 527 -17.86 -4.16 11.94
N PRO A 528 -18.57 -5.28 12.20
CA PRO A 528 -19.70 -5.68 11.38
C PRO A 528 -20.73 -4.55 11.22
N GLY A 529 -21.24 -4.37 10.00
CA GLY A 529 -22.23 -3.34 9.69
C GLY A 529 -21.70 -1.91 9.56
N SER A 530 -20.43 -1.64 9.93
CA SER A 530 -19.87 -0.28 9.89
C SER A 530 -19.77 0.28 8.47
N VAL A 531 -20.03 1.57 8.35
CA VAL A 531 -19.77 2.38 7.16
C VAL A 531 -19.36 3.77 7.60
N THR A 532 -18.20 4.22 7.17
CA THR A 532 -17.77 5.60 7.35
C THR A 532 -17.94 6.35 6.04
N VAL A 533 -18.61 7.50 6.05
CA VAL A 533 -18.79 8.38 4.89
C VAL A 533 -18.27 9.78 5.20
N GLU A 534 -17.73 10.49 4.22
CA GLU A 534 -17.37 11.89 4.38
C GLU A 534 -18.60 12.77 4.67
N SER A 535 -18.43 13.80 5.50
CA SER A 535 -19.50 14.79 5.80
C SER A 535 -19.97 15.60 4.58
N ARG A 536 -19.32 15.45 3.43
CA ARG A 536 -19.76 16.03 2.13
C ARG A 536 -20.83 15.18 1.44
N THR A 537 -21.11 13.98 1.95
CA THR A 537 -22.20 13.13 1.46
C THR A 537 -23.54 13.77 1.76
N PRO A 538 -24.47 13.89 0.80
CA PRO A 538 -25.79 14.52 1.02
C PRO A 538 -26.57 13.89 2.19
N ASP A 539 -27.28 14.71 2.96
CA ASP A 539 -28.03 14.27 4.16
C ASP A 539 -29.07 13.19 3.84
N GLU A 540 -29.75 13.28 2.69
CA GLU A 540 -30.72 12.27 2.24
C GLU A 540 -30.08 10.91 1.97
N VAL A 541 -28.83 10.90 1.48
CA VAL A 541 -28.04 9.68 1.25
C VAL A 541 -27.64 9.06 2.59
N VAL A 542 -27.14 9.89 3.52
CA VAL A 542 -26.81 9.48 4.88
C VAL A 542 -28.03 8.87 5.59
N ALA A 543 -29.18 9.54 5.50
CA ALA A 543 -30.44 9.05 6.06
C ALA A 543 -30.89 7.72 5.38
N GLY A 544 -30.66 7.59 4.07
CA GLY A 544 -30.94 6.39 3.30
C GLY A 544 -30.12 5.18 3.76
N LEU A 545 -28.83 5.36 3.99
CA LEU A 545 -27.93 4.31 4.49
C LEU A 545 -28.31 3.90 5.92
N ARG A 546 -28.65 4.85 6.80
CA ARG A 546 -29.13 4.53 8.16
C ARG A 546 -30.42 3.74 8.15
N ARG A 547 -31.39 4.07 7.27
CA ARG A 547 -32.64 3.30 7.12
C ARG A 547 -32.40 1.87 6.67
N ARG A 548 -31.31 1.60 5.94
CA ARG A 548 -30.89 0.25 5.54
C ARG A 548 -30.16 -0.51 6.66
N GLY A 549 -29.99 0.10 7.84
CA GLY A 549 -29.36 -0.53 9.00
C GLY A 549 -27.85 -0.51 9.03
N HIS A 550 -27.18 0.32 8.21
CA HIS A 550 -25.73 0.50 8.36
C HIS A 550 -25.41 1.22 9.67
N ASP A 551 -24.38 0.74 10.40
CA ASP A 551 -23.74 1.44 11.52
C ASP A 551 -22.86 2.55 10.94
N LEU A 552 -23.48 3.74 10.74
CA LEU A 552 -22.92 4.80 9.94
C LEU A 552 -22.23 5.86 10.79
N THR A 553 -20.96 6.08 10.52
CA THR A 553 -20.11 7.16 11.04
C THR A 553 -19.95 8.26 10.00
N LEU A 554 -20.11 9.53 10.43
CA LEU A 554 -19.76 10.68 9.59
C LEU A 554 -18.31 11.07 9.87
N GLY A 555 -17.45 10.89 8.87
CA GLY A 555 -16.09 11.37 8.85
C GLY A 555 -15.98 12.85 8.51
N PRO A 556 -14.85 13.52 8.81
CA PRO A 556 -14.58 14.87 8.33
C PRO A 556 -14.70 14.98 6.81
N ALA A 557 -14.90 16.21 6.32
CA ALA A 557 -14.78 16.47 4.89
C ALA A 557 -13.37 16.13 4.41
N TRP A 558 -13.27 15.42 3.27
CA TRP A 558 -11.99 15.05 2.68
C TRP A 558 -11.18 14.01 3.51
N SER A 559 -11.84 13.14 4.25
CA SER A 559 -11.18 12.12 5.08
C SER A 559 -10.89 10.81 4.34
N GLU A 560 -11.60 10.50 3.25
CA GLU A 560 -11.62 9.18 2.64
C GLU A 560 -10.76 9.09 1.38
N GLY A 561 -9.64 8.37 1.46
CA GLY A 561 -8.71 8.11 0.36
C GLY A 561 -7.69 9.23 0.12
N ARG A 562 -6.60 8.88 -0.56
CA ARG A 562 -5.57 9.79 -1.09
C ARG A 562 -5.18 9.36 -2.48
N LEU A 563 -6.17 9.39 -3.36
CA LEU A 563 -6.07 8.92 -4.74
C LEU A 563 -5.08 9.75 -5.55
N CYS A 564 -4.28 9.05 -6.32
CA CYS A 564 -3.46 9.58 -7.39
C CYS A 564 -3.85 8.90 -8.69
N ALA A 565 -3.74 9.59 -9.80
CA ALA A 565 -3.98 9.03 -11.12
C ALA A 565 -3.22 9.79 -12.21
N VAL A 566 -2.83 9.06 -13.24
CA VAL A 566 -2.41 9.62 -14.53
C VAL A 566 -3.17 8.93 -15.66
N ALA A 567 -3.41 9.64 -16.75
CA ALA A 567 -4.05 9.06 -17.91
C ALA A 567 -3.43 9.57 -19.21
N ARG A 568 -3.61 8.79 -20.27
CA ARG A 568 -3.27 9.14 -21.64
C ARG A 568 -4.46 8.87 -22.53
N ASP A 569 -4.89 9.88 -23.25
CA ASP A 569 -5.86 9.73 -24.32
C ASP A 569 -5.19 9.02 -25.50
N PRO A 570 -5.68 7.84 -25.94
CA PRO A 570 -5.03 7.08 -27.00
C PRO A 570 -5.14 7.71 -28.38
N GLU A 571 -6.17 8.53 -28.64
CA GLU A 571 -6.42 9.16 -29.94
C GLU A 571 -5.60 10.44 -30.12
N THR A 572 -5.61 11.30 -29.09
CA THR A 572 -4.96 12.62 -29.14
C THR A 572 -3.55 12.62 -28.59
N GLY A 573 -3.18 11.63 -27.78
CA GLY A 573 -1.93 11.57 -27.03
C GLY A 573 -1.86 12.54 -25.85
N VAL A 574 -2.96 13.24 -25.52
CA VAL A 574 -3.01 14.17 -24.38
C VAL A 574 -2.84 13.41 -23.08
N LEU A 575 -1.94 13.92 -22.25
CA LEU A 575 -1.70 13.39 -20.91
C LEU A 575 -2.46 14.20 -19.86
N SER A 576 -3.02 13.52 -18.87
CA SER A 576 -3.67 14.13 -17.72
C SER A 576 -3.21 13.49 -16.42
N ALA A 577 -3.32 14.23 -15.31
CA ALA A 577 -3.00 13.73 -13.98
C ALA A 577 -3.91 14.39 -12.95
N ALA A 578 -4.22 13.65 -11.89
CA ALA A 578 -4.96 14.15 -10.74
C ALA A 578 -4.35 13.65 -9.45
N ALA A 579 -4.48 14.43 -8.40
CA ALA A 579 -4.08 14.05 -7.04
C ALA A 579 -5.09 14.55 -6.04
N ASN A 580 -5.24 13.79 -4.97
CA ASN A 580 -6.19 14.07 -3.92
C ASN A 580 -5.68 15.18 -2.99
N PRO A 581 -6.50 16.19 -2.67
CA PRO A 581 -6.16 17.22 -1.68
C PRO A 581 -6.17 16.69 -0.23
N ARG A 582 -6.70 15.51 -0.01
CA ARG A 582 -6.78 14.87 1.31
C ARG A 582 -5.38 14.62 1.86
N GLY A 583 -5.13 15.01 3.11
CA GLY A 583 -3.80 14.98 3.71
C GLY A 583 -2.86 16.11 3.25
N MET A 584 -3.30 17.01 2.36
CA MET A 584 -2.62 18.23 1.93
C MET A 584 -1.21 18.05 1.32
N GLN A 585 -0.88 16.87 0.84
CA GLN A 585 0.46 16.55 0.32
C GLN A 585 0.48 15.83 -1.04
N GLY A 586 -0.66 15.32 -1.50
CA GLY A 586 -0.81 14.76 -2.84
C GLY A 586 -0.62 15.82 -3.93
N TYR A 587 0.11 15.48 -4.99
CA TYR A 587 0.45 16.43 -6.05
C TYR A 587 0.50 15.76 -7.42
N ALA A 588 -0.15 16.38 -8.39
CA ALA A 588 -0.08 16.03 -9.80
C ALA A 588 0.64 17.13 -10.57
N VAL A 589 1.62 16.76 -11.39
CA VAL A 589 2.45 17.69 -12.15
C VAL A 589 2.64 17.20 -13.57
N GLY A 590 2.67 18.14 -14.50
CA GLY A 590 2.92 17.85 -15.90
C GLY A 590 3.24 19.09 -16.71
N ARG A 591 3.76 18.85 -17.92
CA ARG A 591 4.15 19.89 -18.87
C ARG A 591 3.91 19.42 -20.29
#